data_308d9f6b70a28f5cbfd939daf03dfa8d
#
_entry.id   308d9f6b70a28f5cbfd939daf03dfa8d
#
_cell.length_a   1.000
_cell.length_b   1.000
_cell.length_c   1.000
_cell.angle_alpha   90.00
_cell.angle_beta   90.00
_cell.angle_gamma   90.00
#
_symmetry.space_group_name_H-M   'P 1'
#
loop_
_entity.id
_entity.type
_entity.pdbx_description
1 polymer ?
#
loop_
_entity_poly.entity_id
_entity_poly.type
_entity_poly.pdbx_seq_one_letter_code
_entity_poly.pdbx_strand_id
1 'polypeptide(L)'
;ENIHQARSLGCDLLRHSQVEGFQIENQRITTTKLRNLLTHESFMVEAEQVVNAGGAWAKEIAALAGCQIDLLYSKGSLLVTHNRLTERVINRLRPSSNADILVPGGTVSILGTTSIRIENLEAIFPTTKEIDAIVGEGAAMIPELEMIRYIRAYAGVRPLVGSASEEGGRHISRSFTLIDHETEGLENFATITGGKLTTYRLMAEKTADLVCARLSVTNPCVTRTERLPTTPATRWTQPGITPKLWMEHNDPDDLLLCECEMVPKSVVNSLALSIHEQNGKPDLVALGLRSRIGKGTCQGTFCAQRIAAYLYDIDEMTGKEGLENIRAFVSERWRGERPLLWDTSLIQAELKEALYCGLFGVELND
;
A
#
# COMPACT_ATOMS: atom_id res chain seq x y z
N GLU A 1 1.48 13.51 0.33
CA GLU A 1 1.61 14.82 0.99
C GLU A 1 2.74 14.83 2.03
N ASN A 2 2.75 13.95 3.05
CA ASN A 2 3.83 13.91 4.06
C ASN A 2 5.24 13.81 3.45
N ILE A 3 5.46 12.89 2.52
CA ILE A 3 6.76 12.71 1.86
C ILE A 3 7.12 13.95 1.03
N HIS A 4 6.15 14.55 0.36
CA HIS A 4 6.37 15.75 -0.44
C HIS A 4 6.80 16.93 0.44
N GLN A 5 6.11 17.14 1.57
CA GLN A 5 6.50 18.15 2.55
C GLN A 5 7.89 17.88 3.13
N ALA A 6 8.19 16.64 3.53
CA ALA A 6 9.50 16.29 4.06
C ALA A 6 10.62 16.63 3.07
N ARG A 7 10.45 16.28 1.78
CA ARG A 7 11.41 16.65 0.72
C ARG A 7 11.55 18.16 0.53
N SER A 8 10.46 18.92 0.58
CA SER A 8 10.52 20.39 0.48
C SER A 8 11.24 21.04 1.67
N LEU A 9 11.33 20.32 2.79
CA LEU A 9 12.07 20.72 3.99
C LEU A 9 13.50 20.16 4.03
N GLY A 10 14.01 19.58 2.93
CA GLY A 10 15.38 19.10 2.82
C GLY A 10 15.59 17.63 3.16
N CYS A 11 14.52 16.84 3.31
CA CYS A 11 14.66 15.41 3.57
C CYS A 11 15.03 14.65 2.27
N ASP A 12 16.05 13.84 2.32
CA ASP A 12 16.41 12.90 1.25
C ASP A 12 15.54 11.64 1.32
N LEU A 13 15.03 11.21 0.17
CA LEU A 13 14.22 10.01 0.04
C LEU A 13 14.99 8.94 -0.77
N LEU A 14 15.50 7.93 -0.08
CA LEU A 14 16.21 6.81 -0.69
C LEU A 14 15.21 5.67 -1.00
N ARG A 15 14.56 5.76 -2.15
CA ARG A 15 13.63 4.73 -2.62
C ARG A 15 14.39 3.48 -3.06
N HIS A 16 13.72 2.32 -2.98
CA HIS A 16 14.29 1.02 -3.37
C HIS A 16 15.58 0.68 -2.62
N SER A 17 15.74 1.21 -1.41
CA SER A 17 16.91 0.98 -0.57
C SER A 17 16.52 0.12 0.63
N GLN A 18 17.18 -1.03 0.77
CA GLN A 18 16.99 -1.97 1.86
C GLN A 18 18.13 -1.83 2.86
N VAL A 19 17.79 -1.79 4.15
CA VAL A 19 18.79 -1.85 5.22
C VAL A 19 19.33 -3.28 5.29
N GLU A 20 20.66 -3.45 5.19
CA GLU A 20 21.35 -4.72 5.28
C GLU A 20 22.08 -4.94 6.62
N GLY A 21 22.37 -3.86 7.35
CA GLY A 21 23.08 -3.94 8.63
C GLY A 21 23.52 -2.60 9.17
N PHE A 22 24.15 -2.65 10.32
CA PHE A 22 24.68 -1.49 11.04
C PHE A 22 26.13 -1.72 11.46
N GLN A 23 26.93 -0.66 11.43
CA GLN A 23 28.21 -0.61 12.12
C GLN A 23 27.99 0.04 13.48
N ILE A 24 28.44 -0.62 14.54
CA ILE A 24 28.20 -0.18 15.92
C ILE A 24 29.57 -0.03 16.60
N GLU A 25 29.81 1.17 17.12
CA GLU A 25 30.99 1.52 17.88
C GLU A 25 30.59 2.31 19.12
N ASN A 26 31.19 1.99 20.27
CA ASN A 26 30.94 2.70 21.52
C ASN A 26 29.43 2.88 21.83
N GLN A 27 28.65 1.80 21.72
CA GLN A 27 27.21 1.79 21.98
C GLN A 27 26.37 2.69 21.05
N ARG A 28 26.87 3.02 19.88
CA ARG A 28 26.21 3.86 18.88
C ARG A 28 26.30 3.25 17.50
N ILE A 29 25.23 3.35 16.73
CA ILE A 29 25.26 3.08 15.30
C ILE A 29 25.99 4.26 14.64
N THR A 30 27.13 3.98 14.05
CA THR A 30 27.93 4.97 13.30
C THR A 30 27.54 4.99 11.83
N THR A 31 27.19 3.83 11.28
CA THR A 31 26.89 3.69 9.86
C THR A 31 25.76 2.69 9.63
N THR A 32 24.84 3.03 8.75
CA THR A 32 23.79 2.14 8.23
C THR A 32 24.18 1.68 6.82
N LYS A 33 24.32 0.38 6.62
CA LYS A 33 24.56 -0.23 5.32
C LYS A 33 23.24 -0.43 4.59
N LEU A 34 23.12 0.11 3.39
CA LEU A 34 21.97 0.06 2.52
C LEU A 34 22.32 -0.59 1.18
N ARG A 35 21.35 -1.27 0.59
CA ARG A 35 21.45 -1.84 -0.75
C ARG A 35 20.34 -1.26 -1.64
N ASN A 36 20.72 -0.73 -2.78
CA ASN A 36 19.76 -0.35 -3.82
C ASN A 36 19.24 -1.63 -4.52
N LEU A 37 17.94 -1.86 -4.45
CA LEU A 37 17.30 -3.07 -5.00
C LEU A 37 17.20 -3.06 -6.53
N LEU A 38 17.39 -1.90 -7.18
CA LEU A 38 17.37 -1.79 -8.65
C LEU A 38 18.76 -1.98 -9.26
N THR A 39 19.78 -1.35 -8.67
CA THR A 39 21.16 -1.43 -9.18
C THR A 39 21.97 -2.54 -8.51
N HIS A 40 21.47 -3.07 -7.38
CA HIS A 40 22.16 -4.03 -6.51
C HIS A 40 23.45 -3.51 -5.83
N GLU A 41 23.71 -2.23 -5.92
CA GLU A 41 24.85 -1.58 -5.29
C GLU A 41 24.59 -1.33 -3.80
N SER A 42 25.58 -1.58 -2.98
CA SER A 42 25.54 -1.24 -1.55
C SER A 42 26.22 0.09 -1.29
N PHE A 43 25.64 0.88 -0.41
CA PHE A 43 26.17 2.17 0.03
C PHE A 43 25.95 2.37 1.54
N MET A 44 26.60 3.35 2.10
CA MET A 44 26.58 3.61 3.54
C MET A 44 26.02 5.00 3.83
N VAL A 45 25.28 5.12 4.93
CA VAL A 45 24.74 6.38 5.44
C VAL A 45 25.15 6.53 6.90
N GLU A 46 25.72 7.67 7.23
CA GLU A 46 26.05 8.07 8.59
C GLU A 46 24.93 8.97 9.14
N ALA A 47 24.55 8.77 10.39
CA ALA A 47 23.51 9.56 11.04
C ALA A 47 23.77 9.64 12.57
N GLU A 48 23.43 10.78 13.16
CA GLU A 48 23.50 10.99 14.62
C GLU A 48 22.43 10.18 15.35
N GLN A 49 21.26 10.01 14.76
CA GLN A 49 20.14 9.23 15.29
C GLN A 49 19.56 8.31 14.21
N VAL A 50 19.19 7.10 14.59
CA VAL A 50 18.59 6.10 13.70
C VAL A 50 17.23 5.69 14.24
N VAL A 51 16.18 5.76 13.42
CA VAL A 51 14.84 5.36 13.77
C VAL A 51 14.39 4.20 12.88
N ASN A 52 14.08 3.08 13.50
CA ASN A 52 13.44 1.96 12.86
C ASN A 52 11.91 2.15 12.85
N ALA A 53 11.37 2.50 11.70
CA ALA A 53 9.93 2.57 11.44
C ALA A 53 9.50 1.50 10.41
N GLY A 54 10.12 0.33 10.42
CA GLY A 54 9.97 -0.76 9.46
C GLY A 54 8.63 -1.49 9.50
N GLY A 55 7.68 -1.08 10.35
CA GLY A 55 6.35 -1.65 10.42
C GLY A 55 6.37 -3.14 10.77
N ALA A 56 5.89 -4.01 9.87
CA ALA A 56 5.91 -5.46 10.10
C ALA A 56 7.33 -6.03 10.13
N TRP A 57 8.31 -5.39 9.49
CA TRP A 57 9.72 -5.80 9.47
C TRP A 57 10.56 -5.13 10.57
N ALA A 58 9.94 -4.43 11.52
CA ALA A 58 10.68 -3.75 12.57
C ALA A 58 11.51 -4.70 13.44
N LYS A 59 11.03 -5.95 13.62
CA LYS A 59 11.74 -7.00 14.36
C LYS A 59 13.03 -7.40 13.67
N GLU A 60 12.99 -7.64 12.37
CA GLU A 60 14.13 -8.01 11.55
C GLU A 60 15.17 -6.90 11.51
N ILE A 61 14.73 -5.63 11.38
CA ILE A 61 15.62 -4.47 11.37
C ILE A 61 16.30 -4.30 12.75
N ALA A 62 15.55 -4.44 13.85
CA ALA A 62 16.14 -4.36 15.19
C ALA A 62 17.16 -5.49 15.43
N ALA A 63 16.89 -6.69 14.93
CA ALA A 63 17.81 -7.82 15.03
C ALA A 63 19.14 -7.55 14.30
N LEU A 64 19.16 -6.80 13.20
CA LEU A 64 20.40 -6.36 12.53
C LEU A 64 21.27 -5.46 13.42
N ALA A 65 20.68 -4.79 14.40
CA ALA A 65 21.38 -3.98 15.41
C ALA A 65 21.66 -4.75 16.71
N GLY A 66 21.34 -6.05 16.77
CA GLY A 66 21.48 -6.87 17.98
C GLY A 66 20.38 -6.67 19.02
N CYS A 67 19.35 -5.91 18.71
CA CYS A 67 18.21 -5.66 19.59
C CYS A 67 17.06 -6.65 19.36
N GLN A 68 16.28 -6.93 20.40
CA GLN A 68 15.14 -7.83 20.31
C GLN A 68 13.82 -7.11 20.58
N ILE A 69 12.83 -7.33 19.73
CA ILE A 69 11.48 -6.82 19.91
C ILE A 69 10.45 -7.95 19.80
N ASP A 70 9.51 -7.99 20.73
CA ASP A 70 8.38 -8.94 20.69
C ASP A 70 7.28 -8.40 19.79
N LEU A 71 7.22 -8.92 18.58
CA LEU A 71 6.16 -8.64 17.60
C LEU A 71 5.41 -9.91 17.24
N LEU A 72 4.09 -9.79 17.25
CA LEU A 72 3.16 -10.78 16.73
C LEU A 72 2.56 -10.28 15.41
N TYR A 73 2.36 -11.18 14.47
CA TYR A 73 1.80 -10.84 13.17
C TYR A 73 0.36 -11.31 13.06
N SER A 74 -0.53 -10.39 12.73
CA SER A 74 -1.94 -10.68 12.45
C SER A 74 -2.27 -10.36 11.01
N LYS A 75 -2.48 -11.41 10.21
CA LYS A 75 -2.95 -11.27 8.81
C LYS A 75 -4.43 -10.93 8.79
N GLY A 76 -4.81 -9.99 7.94
CA GLY A 76 -6.20 -9.64 7.66
C GLY A 76 -6.45 -9.61 6.17
N SER A 77 -7.45 -10.40 5.72
CA SER A 77 -7.89 -10.45 4.33
C SER A 77 -9.11 -9.60 4.10
N LEU A 78 -9.21 -8.98 2.93
CA LEU A 78 -10.29 -8.11 2.49
C LEU A 78 -10.78 -8.51 1.11
N LEU A 79 -12.08 -8.28 0.86
CA LEU A 79 -12.74 -8.52 -0.42
C LEU A 79 -13.17 -7.21 -1.06
N VAL A 80 -13.07 -7.13 -2.38
CA VAL A 80 -13.57 -6.02 -3.18
C VAL A 80 -14.73 -6.50 -4.04
N THR A 81 -15.87 -5.84 -3.92
CA THR A 81 -17.08 -6.12 -4.71
C THR A 81 -16.96 -5.53 -6.12
N HIS A 82 -17.71 -6.05 -7.09
CA HIS A 82 -17.68 -5.55 -8.47
C HIS A 82 -18.36 -4.17 -8.63
N ASN A 83 -19.19 -3.77 -7.70
CA ASN A 83 -19.89 -2.49 -7.71
C ASN A 83 -19.93 -1.86 -6.31
N ARG A 84 -20.27 -0.59 -6.27
CA ARG A 84 -20.46 0.14 -5.02
C ARG A 84 -21.84 -0.16 -4.46
N LEU A 85 -21.91 -0.76 -3.28
CA LEU A 85 -23.15 -1.17 -2.60
C LEU A 85 -23.71 -0.09 -1.69
N THR A 86 -22.88 0.82 -1.21
CA THR A 86 -23.27 1.81 -0.22
C THR A 86 -22.49 3.10 -0.37
N GLU A 87 -23.11 4.22 0.00
CA GLU A 87 -22.48 5.53 0.11
C GLU A 87 -21.81 5.75 1.47
N ARG A 88 -22.10 4.91 2.44
CA ARG A 88 -21.66 5.04 3.83
C ARG A 88 -20.93 3.80 4.29
N VAL A 89 -20.10 3.96 5.31
CA VAL A 89 -19.53 2.83 6.03
C VAL A 89 -20.63 2.13 6.82
N ILE A 90 -20.77 0.82 6.62
CA ILE A 90 -21.66 -0.04 7.40
C ILE A 90 -20.82 -0.87 8.35
N ASN A 91 -21.20 -0.90 9.63
CA ASN A 91 -20.49 -1.64 10.69
C ASN A 91 -21.49 -2.34 11.59
N ARG A 92 -21.21 -3.58 11.97
CA ARG A 92 -22.10 -4.42 12.80
C ARG A 92 -22.20 -4.00 14.27
N LEU A 93 -21.39 -3.09 14.76
CA LEU A 93 -21.40 -2.57 16.14
C LEU A 93 -21.47 -3.68 17.21
N ARG A 94 -20.68 -4.74 17.06
CA ARG A 94 -20.49 -5.84 18.00
C ARG A 94 -19.00 -5.97 18.39
N PRO A 95 -18.64 -6.82 19.37
CA PRO A 95 -17.23 -7.16 19.59
C PRO A 95 -16.59 -7.62 18.29
N SER A 96 -15.35 -7.14 18.00
CA SER A 96 -14.67 -7.32 16.73
C SER A 96 -14.64 -8.78 16.27
N SER A 97 -15.19 -9.08 15.11
CA SER A 97 -15.22 -10.38 14.47
C SER A 97 -14.81 -10.27 12.99
N ASN A 98 -15.00 -11.35 12.20
CA ASN A 98 -14.73 -11.32 10.76
C ASN A 98 -15.79 -10.52 10.04
N ALA A 99 -15.40 -9.82 8.94
CA ALA A 99 -16.28 -9.11 8.03
C ALA A 99 -17.28 -8.13 8.70
N ASP A 100 -16.88 -7.46 9.74
CA ASP A 100 -17.76 -6.54 10.48
C ASP A 100 -17.98 -5.18 9.80
N ILE A 101 -17.26 -4.90 8.72
CA ILE A 101 -17.28 -3.59 8.09
C ILE A 101 -17.34 -3.70 6.56
N LEU A 102 -18.23 -2.89 5.97
CA LEU A 102 -18.31 -2.63 4.54
C LEU A 102 -18.02 -1.16 4.29
N VAL A 103 -17.02 -0.87 3.45
CA VAL A 103 -16.53 0.49 3.19
C VAL A 103 -16.68 0.83 1.71
N PRO A 104 -17.26 1.98 1.33
CA PRO A 104 -17.28 2.44 -0.06
C PRO A 104 -15.86 2.79 -0.53
N GLY A 105 -15.47 2.33 -1.73
CA GLY A 105 -14.14 2.48 -2.31
C GLY A 105 -14.13 3.07 -3.73
N GLY A 106 -14.87 4.14 -3.97
CA GLY A 106 -15.04 4.68 -5.32
C GLY A 106 -16.19 3.98 -6.04
N THR A 107 -15.89 3.25 -7.13
CA THR A 107 -16.88 2.48 -7.90
C THR A 107 -17.15 1.08 -7.32
N VAL A 108 -16.48 0.71 -6.26
CA VAL A 108 -16.53 -0.61 -5.58
C VAL A 108 -16.84 -0.45 -4.10
N SER A 109 -17.09 -1.55 -3.40
CA SER A 109 -17.07 -1.60 -1.94
C SER A 109 -16.04 -2.61 -1.44
N ILE A 110 -15.55 -2.41 -0.22
CA ILE A 110 -14.54 -3.24 0.40
C ILE A 110 -15.13 -3.86 1.67
N LEU A 111 -15.18 -5.19 1.71
CA LEU A 111 -15.68 -5.97 2.84
C LEU A 111 -14.48 -6.57 3.60
N GLY A 112 -14.50 -6.52 4.90
CA GLY A 112 -13.45 -7.13 5.71
C GLY A 112 -13.64 -6.98 7.21
N THR A 113 -12.76 -7.51 7.95
CA THR A 113 -11.50 -8.18 7.64
C THR A 113 -11.33 -9.40 8.55
N THR A 114 -10.53 -10.38 8.15
CA THR A 114 -10.10 -11.46 9.05
C THR A 114 -9.03 -10.98 10.04
N SER A 115 -8.71 -11.82 11.02
CA SER A 115 -7.56 -11.62 11.92
C SER A 115 -7.00 -13.00 12.25
N ILE A 116 -5.94 -13.38 11.56
CA ILE A 116 -5.30 -14.69 11.68
C ILE A 116 -3.85 -14.48 12.09
N ARG A 117 -3.42 -15.17 13.14
CA ARG A 117 -2.02 -15.16 13.55
C ARG A 117 -1.17 -15.89 12.51
N ILE A 118 -0.07 -15.29 12.13
CA ILE A 118 0.95 -15.87 11.24
C ILE A 118 2.33 -15.76 11.89
N GLU A 119 3.23 -16.66 11.54
CA GLU A 119 4.56 -16.73 12.15
C GLU A 119 5.62 -15.95 11.36
N ASN A 120 5.42 -15.83 10.05
CA ASN A 120 6.36 -15.13 9.15
C ASN A 120 5.62 -14.26 8.13
N LEU A 121 6.38 -13.48 7.38
CA LEU A 121 5.89 -12.50 6.39
C LEU A 121 6.02 -12.99 4.94
N GLU A 122 6.32 -14.29 4.70
CA GLU A 122 6.64 -14.79 3.36
C GLU A 122 5.40 -15.02 2.50
N ALA A 123 4.31 -15.53 3.06
CA ALA A 123 3.11 -15.93 2.33
C ALA A 123 1.86 -15.16 2.79
N ILE A 124 1.77 -13.88 2.39
CA ILE A 124 0.66 -13.00 2.77
C ILE A 124 -0.40 -13.00 1.67
N PHE A 125 -1.13 -14.12 1.52
CA PHE A 125 -2.23 -14.24 0.56
C PHE A 125 -3.54 -14.58 1.26
N PRO A 126 -4.70 -14.11 0.74
CA PRO A 126 -6.00 -14.62 1.16
C PRO A 126 -6.13 -16.11 0.84
N THR A 127 -6.72 -16.87 1.73
CA THR A 127 -7.07 -18.28 1.50
C THR A 127 -8.56 -18.42 1.23
N THR A 128 -8.98 -19.51 0.55
CA THR A 128 -10.40 -19.82 0.32
C THR A 128 -11.19 -19.82 1.62
N LYS A 129 -10.63 -20.43 2.68
CA LYS A 129 -11.28 -20.47 4.00
C LYS A 129 -11.51 -19.06 4.59
N GLU A 130 -10.60 -18.12 4.37
CA GLU A 130 -10.79 -16.73 4.79
C GLU A 130 -11.86 -16.02 3.98
N ILE A 131 -11.90 -16.28 2.67
CA ILE A 131 -12.92 -15.73 1.77
C ILE A 131 -14.31 -16.21 2.17
N ASP A 132 -14.49 -17.54 2.35
CA ASP A 132 -15.75 -18.14 2.79
C ASP A 132 -16.22 -17.54 4.13
N ALA A 133 -15.30 -17.39 5.09
CA ALA A 133 -15.61 -16.77 6.36
C ALA A 133 -16.03 -15.29 6.23
N ILE A 134 -15.38 -14.52 5.34
CA ILE A 134 -15.73 -13.12 5.10
C ILE A 134 -17.09 -13.01 4.40
N VAL A 135 -17.35 -13.85 3.40
CA VAL A 135 -18.63 -13.87 2.68
C VAL A 135 -19.78 -14.26 3.60
N GLY A 136 -19.64 -15.36 4.35
CA GLY A 136 -20.68 -15.84 5.27
C GLY A 136 -21.01 -14.84 6.39
N GLU A 137 -19.98 -14.24 7.01
CA GLU A 137 -20.19 -13.21 8.04
C GLU A 137 -20.70 -11.89 7.44
N GLY A 138 -20.26 -11.55 6.24
CA GLY A 138 -20.78 -10.41 5.49
C GLY A 138 -22.26 -10.57 5.13
N ALA A 139 -22.68 -11.75 4.66
CA ALA A 139 -24.07 -12.08 4.33
C ALA A 139 -24.99 -12.00 5.56
N ALA A 140 -24.50 -12.33 6.74
CA ALA A 140 -25.23 -12.12 7.98
C ALA A 140 -25.48 -10.62 8.32
N MET A 141 -24.70 -9.72 7.73
CA MET A 141 -24.88 -8.27 7.85
C MET A 141 -25.76 -7.73 6.70
N ILE A 142 -25.47 -8.14 5.49
CA ILE A 142 -26.14 -7.73 4.23
C ILE A 142 -26.30 -9.01 3.38
N PRO A 143 -27.51 -9.59 3.27
CA PRO A 143 -27.73 -10.88 2.59
C PRO A 143 -27.22 -10.91 1.14
N GLU A 144 -27.30 -9.81 0.42
CA GLU A 144 -26.82 -9.69 -0.96
C GLU A 144 -25.33 -10.00 -1.12
N LEU A 145 -24.53 -9.88 -0.06
CA LEU A 145 -23.09 -10.18 -0.09
C LEU A 145 -22.80 -11.67 -0.33
N GLU A 146 -23.76 -12.57 -0.13
CA GLU A 146 -23.60 -13.99 -0.43
C GLU A 146 -23.52 -14.26 -1.94
N MET A 147 -24.30 -13.50 -2.73
CA MET A 147 -24.47 -13.75 -4.16
C MET A 147 -23.77 -12.73 -5.05
N ILE A 148 -23.15 -11.71 -4.47
CA ILE A 148 -22.49 -10.66 -5.24
C ILE A 148 -21.15 -11.17 -5.80
N ARG A 149 -20.77 -10.66 -6.96
CA ARG A 149 -19.48 -10.93 -7.54
C ARG A 149 -18.37 -10.15 -6.81
N TYR A 150 -17.33 -10.85 -6.41
CA TYR A 150 -16.08 -10.27 -5.91
C TYR A 150 -15.03 -10.23 -7.02
N ILE A 151 -14.28 -9.13 -7.12
CA ILE A 151 -13.33 -8.87 -8.22
C ILE A 151 -11.88 -8.84 -7.76
N ARG A 152 -11.62 -8.77 -6.46
CA ARG A 152 -10.29 -8.79 -5.89
C ARG A 152 -10.34 -9.25 -4.43
N ALA A 153 -9.33 -10.01 -4.03
CA ALA A 153 -9.00 -10.24 -2.63
C ALA A 153 -7.56 -9.80 -2.36
N TYR A 154 -7.30 -9.28 -1.19
CA TYR A 154 -5.94 -8.97 -0.76
C TYR A 154 -5.80 -9.11 0.75
N ALA A 155 -4.57 -9.32 1.20
CA ALA A 155 -4.25 -9.43 2.61
C ALA A 155 -3.14 -8.46 3.00
N GLY A 156 -3.14 -8.07 4.27
CA GLY A 156 -2.08 -7.28 4.88
C GLY A 156 -1.76 -7.81 6.27
N VAL A 157 -0.61 -7.42 6.81
CA VAL A 157 -0.17 -7.83 8.14
C VAL A 157 -0.15 -6.63 9.09
N ARG A 158 -0.70 -6.87 10.27
CA ARG A 158 -0.63 -5.93 11.39
C ARG A 158 0.47 -6.39 12.34
N PRO A 159 1.52 -5.59 12.56
CA PRO A 159 2.44 -5.82 13.66
C PRO A 159 1.73 -5.46 14.99
N LEU A 160 1.69 -6.38 15.92
CA LEU A 160 1.11 -6.20 17.25
C LEU A 160 2.22 -6.36 18.28
N VAL A 161 2.35 -5.39 19.18
CA VAL A 161 3.33 -5.47 20.26
C VAL A 161 2.74 -6.29 21.40
N GLY A 162 3.39 -7.39 21.76
CA GLY A 162 2.94 -8.30 22.82
C GLY A 162 3.68 -9.63 22.81
N SER A 163 3.62 -10.34 23.92
CA SER A 163 4.26 -11.65 24.07
C SER A 163 3.42 -12.79 23.49
N ALA A 164 4.08 -13.89 23.16
CA ALA A 164 3.48 -15.09 22.56
C ALA A 164 2.41 -15.77 23.43
N SER A 165 2.31 -15.42 24.71
CA SER A 165 1.35 -15.98 25.67
C SER A 165 -0.09 -15.45 25.54
N GLU A 166 -0.31 -14.40 24.75
CA GLU A 166 -1.66 -13.84 24.52
C GLU A 166 -2.36 -14.59 23.40
N GLU A 167 -3.31 -15.44 23.74
CA GLU A 167 -4.16 -16.14 22.78
C GLU A 167 -5.14 -15.18 22.08
N GLY A 168 -5.12 -15.17 20.76
CA GLY A 168 -6.08 -14.47 19.90
C GLY A 168 -5.72 -13.04 19.56
N GLY A 169 -5.13 -12.84 18.39
CA GLY A 169 -4.66 -11.53 17.87
C GLY A 169 -5.68 -10.38 17.79
N ARG A 170 -6.98 -10.61 18.14
CA ARG A 170 -8.01 -9.56 18.23
C ARG A 170 -8.05 -8.86 19.59
N HIS A 171 -7.61 -9.51 20.65
CA HIS A 171 -7.59 -8.99 22.01
C HIS A 171 -6.31 -8.23 22.35
N ILE A 172 -5.25 -8.40 21.54
CA ILE A 172 -3.99 -7.68 21.72
C ILE A 172 -4.22 -6.20 21.40
N SER A 173 -3.69 -5.33 22.27
CA SER A 173 -3.78 -3.88 22.08
C SER A 173 -3.24 -3.45 20.72
N ARG A 174 -3.97 -2.60 20.01
CA ARG A 174 -3.53 -1.94 18.77
C ARG A 174 -2.94 -0.55 19.05
N SER A 175 -2.40 -0.34 20.26
CA SER A 175 -1.59 0.83 20.55
C SER A 175 -0.23 0.70 19.86
N PHE A 176 0.42 1.84 19.63
CA PHE A 176 1.80 1.85 19.19
C PHE A 176 2.74 1.82 20.39
N THR A 177 3.95 1.36 20.14
CA THR A 177 5.04 1.36 21.12
C THR A 177 6.26 2.03 20.51
N LEU A 178 6.82 2.99 21.22
CA LEU A 178 8.13 3.57 20.95
C LEU A 178 9.13 2.92 21.91
N ILE A 179 10.08 2.18 21.35
CA ILE A 179 11.13 1.48 22.09
C ILE A 179 12.41 2.29 21.95
N ASP A 180 12.96 2.71 23.07
CA ASP A 180 14.27 3.32 23.15
C ASP A 180 15.29 2.23 23.49
N HIS A 181 16.23 1.97 22.57
CA HIS A 181 17.22 0.93 22.73
C HIS A 181 18.46 1.35 23.55
N GLU A 182 18.45 2.52 24.15
CA GLU A 182 19.48 2.94 25.10
C GLU A 182 19.60 1.95 26.25
N THR A 183 18.49 1.39 26.72
CA THR A 183 18.46 0.34 27.76
C THR A 183 19.08 -0.97 27.33
N GLU A 184 19.21 -1.21 26.02
CA GLU A 184 19.88 -2.36 25.42
C GLU A 184 21.32 -2.04 24.97
N GLY A 185 21.82 -0.86 25.29
CA GLY A 185 23.19 -0.43 24.99
C GLY A 185 23.34 0.26 23.63
N LEU A 186 22.28 0.74 23.00
CA LEU A 186 22.33 1.53 21.77
C LEU A 186 21.71 2.93 21.96
N GLU A 187 22.55 3.91 22.26
CA GLU A 187 22.14 5.26 22.66
C GLU A 187 21.41 6.07 21.57
N ASN A 188 21.65 5.75 20.31
CA ASN A 188 21.12 6.51 19.17
C ASN A 188 20.16 5.72 18.29
N PHE A 189 19.60 4.64 18.82
CA PHE A 189 18.63 3.80 18.09
C PHE A 189 17.28 3.78 18.80
N ALA A 190 16.21 3.91 18.02
CA ALA A 190 14.85 3.78 18.51
C ALA A 190 13.97 3.03 17.51
N THR A 191 12.99 2.27 17.98
CA THR A 191 12.00 1.59 17.14
C THR A 191 10.60 2.07 17.45
N ILE A 192 9.84 2.47 16.42
CA ILE A 192 8.41 2.77 16.49
C ILE A 192 7.62 1.73 15.70
N THR A 193 6.69 1.03 16.36
CA THR A 193 5.91 -0.04 15.72
C THR A 193 4.51 -0.19 16.32
N GLY A 194 3.64 -1.01 15.69
CA GLY A 194 2.24 -1.15 16.07
C GLY A 194 1.36 0.00 15.58
N GLY A 195 0.36 0.35 16.36
CA GLY A 195 -0.53 1.48 16.07
C GLY A 195 -1.57 1.24 14.98
N LYS A 196 -2.15 2.33 14.52
CA LYS A 196 -3.18 2.38 13.47
C LYS A 196 -2.81 3.48 12.48
N LEU A 197 -3.36 3.39 11.25
CA LEU A 197 -3.20 4.47 10.28
C LEU A 197 -3.67 5.83 10.83
N THR A 198 -4.70 5.85 11.67
CA THR A 198 -5.21 7.08 12.30
C THR A 198 -4.31 7.66 13.39
N THR A 199 -3.30 6.90 13.88
CA THR A 199 -2.37 7.34 14.92
C THR A 199 -0.98 7.69 14.39
N TYR A 200 -0.74 7.59 13.09
CA TYR A 200 0.60 7.74 12.51
C TYR A 200 1.26 9.09 12.82
N ARG A 201 0.48 10.18 12.86
CA ARG A 201 1.01 11.52 13.18
C ARG A 201 1.45 11.62 14.64
N LEU A 202 0.65 11.04 15.56
CA LEU A 202 1.03 10.96 16.97
C LEU A 202 2.26 10.08 17.18
N MET A 203 2.37 8.95 16.44
CA MET A 203 3.56 8.10 16.46
C MET A 203 4.79 8.90 16.02
N ALA A 204 4.68 9.63 14.91
CA ALA A 204 5.77 10.48 14.41
C ALA A 204 6.14 11.59 15.39
N GLU A 205 5.15 12.26 16.02
CA GLU A 205 5.36 13.27 17.03
C GLU A 205 6.19 12.73 18.21
N LYS A 206 5.75 11.60 18.80
CA LYS A 206 6.47 11.00 19.94
C LYS A 206 7.88 10.53 19.58
N THR A 207 8.06 10.02 18.38
CA THR A 207 9.40 9.62 17.91
C THR A 207 10.29 10.83 17.65
N ALA A 208 9.75 11.90 17.08
CA ALA A 208 10.47 13.15 16.86
C ALA A 208 10.83 13.83 18.17
N ASP A 209 9.93 13.83 19.18
CA ASP A 209 10.21 14.37 20.51
C ASP A 209 11.44 13.66 21.14
N LEU A 210 11.53 12.32 21.04
CA LEU A 210 12.69 11.56 21.51
C LEU A 210 13.98 11.94 20.76
N VAL A 211 13.93 11.99 19.44
CA VAL A 211 15.08 12.35 18.59
C VAL A 211 15.53 13.78 18.88
N CYS A 212 14.61 14.74 18.95
CA CYS A 212 14.91 16.13 19.26
C CYS A 212 15.56 16.30 20.66
N ALA A 213 15.05 15.57 21.65
CA ALA A 213 15.64 15.59 23.00
C ALA A 213 17.10 15.12 22.99
N ARG A 214 17.40 14.03 22.24
CA ARG A 214 18.78 13.51 22.09
C ARG A 214 19.70 14.46 21.33
N LEU A 215 19.17 15.21 20.38
CA LEU A 215 19.89 16.22 19.61
C LEU A 215 19.92 17.60 20.29
N SER A 216 19.37 17.72 21.50
CA SER A 216 19.24 19.01 22.22
C SER A 216 18.45 20.06 21.43
N VAL A 217 17.49 19.64 20.62
CA VAL A 217 16.56 20.49 19.87
C VAL A 217 15.28 20.70 20.68
N THR A 218 14.88 21.94 20.89
CA THR A 218 13.74 22.33 21.75
C THR A 218 12.54 22.84 20.97
N ASN A 219 12.50 22.71 19.67
CA ASN A 219 11.39 23.18 18.83
C ASN A 219 10.10 22.40 19.14
N PRO A 220 8.98 23.10 19.41
CA PRO A 220 7.71 22.43 19.68
C PRO A 220 7.16 21.76 18.43
N CYS A 221 6.50 20.62 18.58
CA CYS A 221 5.81 19.96 17.49
C CYS A 221 4.57 20.76 17.05
N VAL A 222 4.49 21.11 15.77
CA VAL A 222 3.37 21.84 15.16
C VAL A 222 2.43 20.95 14.36
N THR A 223 2.69 19.64 14.27
CA THR A 223 1.94 18.66 13.48
C THR A 223 0.44 18.69 13.74
N ARG A 224 0.01 19.01 14.96
CA ARG A 224 -1.40 19.08 15.35
C ARG A 224 -2.13 20.26 14.74
N THR A 225 -1.46 21.37 14.51
CA THR A 225 -2.04 22.68 14.11
C THR A 225 -1.76 23.01 12.65
N GLU A 226 -0.64 22.57 12.10
CA GLU A 226 -0.29 22.81 10.72
C GLU A 226 -0.95 21.79 9.78
N ARG A 227 -1.51 22.30 8.70
CA ARG A 227 -2.04 21.47 7.62
C ARG A 227 -0.90 21.06 6.67
N LEU A 228 -0.96 19.82 6.22
CA LEU A 228 -0.09 19.38 5.12
C LEU A 228 -0.39 20.20 3.86
N PRO A 229 0.62 20.57 3.08
CA PRO A 229 0.41 21.24 1.82
C PRO A 229 -0.36 20.32 0.86
N THR A 230 -1.33 20.89 0.17
CA THR A 230 -2.02 20.16 -0.90
C THR A 230 -1.07 19.97 -2.08
N THR A 231 -0.94 18.72 -2.52
CA THR A 231 -0.13 18.38 -3.70
C THR A 231 -1.07 18.14 -4.88
N PRO A 232 -1.03 18.96 -5.93
CA PRO A 232 -1.93 18.82 -7.09
C PRO A 232 -1.90 17.41 -7.70
N ALA A 233 -0.74 16.77 -7.74
CA ALA A 233 -0.55 15.43 -8.28
C ALA A 233 -1.26 14.32 -7.48
N THR A 234 -1.60 14.52 -6.20
CA THR A 234 -2.25 13.51 -5.35
C THR A 234 -3.77 13.47 -5.51
N ARG A 235 -4.38 14.51 -6.07
CA ARG A 235 -5.84 14.61 -6.23
C ARG A 235 -6.43 13.48 -7.07
N TRP A 236 -5.66 12.96 -8.03
CA TRP A 236 -6.13 11.93 -8.96
C TRP A 236 -6.40 10.56 -8.32
N THR A 237 -5.97 10.35 -7.08
CA THR A 237 -6.30 9.15 -6.30
C THR A 237 -7.68 9.23 -5.65
N GLN A 238 -8.28 10.42 -5.57
CA GLN A 238 -9.58 10.62 -4.95
C GLN A 238 -10.71 10.10 -5.86
N PRO A 239 -11.64 9.28 -5.33
CA PRO A 239 -12.80 8.84 -6.09
C PRO A 239 -13.66 10.01 -6.59
N GLY A 240 -14.10 9.94 -7.83
CA GLY A 240 -15.01 10.92 -8.42
C GLY A 240 -14.37 12.22 -8.95
N ILE A 241 -13.07 12.47 -8.69
CA ILE A 241 -12.42 13.70 -9.21
C ILE A 241 -12.29 13.66 -10.73
N THR A 242 -11.79 12.56 -11.29
CA THR A 242 -11.62 12.45 -12.75
C THR A 242 -12.93 12.46 -13.51
N PRO A 243 -13.99 11.70 -13.10
CA PRO A 243 -15.30 11.82 -13.73
C PRO A 243 -15.85 13.24 -13.71
N LYS A 244 -15.77 13.90 -12.56
CA LYS A 244 -16.28 15.27 -12.41
C LYS A 244 -15.59 16.24 -13.36
N LEU A 245 -14.25 16.23 -13.37
CA LEU A 245 -13.46 17.12 -14.22
C LEU A 245 -13.69 16.83 -15.71
N TRP A 246 -13.75 15.56 -16.10
CA TRP A 246 -14.02 15.19 -17.49
C TRP A 246 -15.38 15.67 -17.96
N MET A 247 -16.42 15.52 -17.13
CA MET A 247 -17.77 16.00 -17.43
C MET A 247 -17.86 17.54 -17.48
N GLU A 248 -17.12 18.23 -16.62
CA GLU A 248 -17.07 19.70 -16.60
C GLU A 248 -16.37 20.28 -17.84
N HIS A 249 -15.30 19.64 -18.33
CA HIS A 249 -14.56 20.13 -19.51
C HIS A 249 -15.22 19.71 -20.82
N ASN A 250 -15.86 18.56 -20.88
CA ASN A 250 -16.58 18.03 -22.04
C ASN A 250 -15.80 18.16 -23.35
N ASP A 251 -14.50 17.81 -23.31
CA ASP A 251 -13.61 17.84 -24.48
C ASP A 251 -13.69 16.46 -25.18
N PRO A 252 -14.24 16.37 -26.41
CA PRO A 252 -14.37 15.12 -27.15
C PRO A 252 -12.99 14.51 -27.54
N ASP A 253 -11.93 15.33 -27.61
CA ASP A 253 -10.58 14.87 -27.95
C ASP A 253 -9.80 14.37 -26.75
N ASP A 254 -10.30 14.58 -25.51
CA ASP A 254 -9.72 14.05 -24.28
C ASP A 254 -10.24 12.63 -24.00
N LEU A 255 -9.73 11.66 -24.77
CA LEU A 255 -10.20 10.28 -24.76
C LEU A 255 -9.99 9.61 -23.40
N LEU A 256 -11.00 8.84 -22.97
CA LEU A 256 -10.93 8.02 -21.77
C LEU A 256 -10.01 6.82 -21.98
N LEU A 257 -8.91 6.77 -21.26
CA LEU A 257 -7.98 5.64 -21.23
C LEU A 257 -8.39 4.58 -20.21
N CYS A 258 -9.00 5.01 -19.10
CA CYS A 258 -9.62 4.12 -18.12
C CYS A 258 -11.11 4.47 -18.01
N GLU A 259 -12.00 3.68 -18.61
CA GLU A 259 -13.43 3.95 -18.67
C GLU A 259 -14.14 3.80 -17.33
N CYS A 260 -13.85 2.71 -16.58
CA CYS A 260 -14.56 2.44 -15.31
C CYS A 260 -14.28 3.46 -14.19
N GLU A 261 -13.18 4.20 -14.28
CA GLU A 261 -12.82 5.29 -13.37
C GLU A 261 -12.78 6.66 -14.10
N MET A 262 -13.16 6.67 -15.38
CA MET A 262 -13.19 7.84 -16.26
C MET A 262 -11.91 8.67 -16.20
N VAL A 263 -10.74 8.01 -16.39
CA VAL A 263 -9.45 8.68 -16.42
C VAL A 263 -9.08 9.00 -17.88
N PRO A 264 -9.05 10.28 -18.26
CA PRO A 264 -8.73 10.68 -19.62
C PRO A 264 -7.22 10.79 -19.86
N LYS A 265 -6.83 10.94 -21.14
CA LYS A 265 -5.45 11.12 -21.56
C LYS A 265 -4.79 12.37 -20.93
N SER A 266 -5.53 13.47 -20.74
CA SER A 266 -5.02 14.68 -20.08
C SER A 266 -4.51 14.44 -18.67
N VAL A 267 -5.21 13.58 -17.91
CA VAL A 267 -4.77 13.17 -16.57
C VAL A 267 -3.53 12.30 -16.63
N VAL A 268 -3.44 11.37 -17.59
CA VAL A 268 -2.24 10.56 -17.80
C VAL A 268 -1.04 11.43 -18.12
N ASN A 269 -1.18 12.42 -18.98
CA ASN A 269 -0.14 13.40 -19.31
C ASN A 269 0.30 14.20 -18.08
N SER A 270 -0.66 14.71 -17.31
CA SER A 270 -0.36 15.44 -16.06
C SER A 270 0.43 14.58 -15.06
N LEU A 271 0.10 13.30 -14.99
CA LEU A 271 0.80 12.35 -14.13
C LEU A 271 2.20 12.03 -14.66
N ALA A 272 2.35 11.84 -15.97
CA ALA A 272 3.65 11.59 -16.62
C ALA A 272 4.61 12.75 -16.34
N LEU A 273 4.16 13.99 -16.56
CA LEU A 273 4.94 15.20 -16.24
C LEU A 273 5.37 15.23 -14.77
N SER A 274 4.42 14.98 -13.84
CA SER A 274 4.74 14.98 -12.41
C SER A 274 5.70 13.86 -12.02
N ILE A 275 5.69 12.72 -12.73
CA ILE A 275 6.64 11.62 -12.51
C ILE A 275 8.05 12.03 -12.99
N HIS A 276 8.16 12.68 -14.15
CA HIS A 276 9.43 13.21 -14.67
C HIS A 276 10.04 14.27 -13.76
N GLU A 277 9.25 15.21 -13.25
CA GLU A 277 9.70 16.22 -12.27
C GLU A 277 10.32 15.57 -11.00
N GLN A 278 9.96 14.32 -10.72
CA GLN A 278 10.50 13.54 -9.62
C GLN A 278 11.61 12.55 -10.04
N ASN A 279 12.18 12.72 -11.23
CA ASN A 279 13.18 11.83 -11.82
C ASN A 279 12.70 10.36 -11.91
N GLY A 280 11.40 10.15 -12.12
CA GLY A 280 10.80 8.83 -12.35
C GLY A 280 10.50 8.61 -13.82
N LYS A 281 10.20 7.34 -14.16
CA LYS A 281 9.70 6.95 -15.49
C LYS A 281 8.19 6.73 -15.40
N PRO A 282 7.37 7.31 -16.30
CA PRO A 282 5.96 7.02 -16.39
C PRO A 282 5.73 5.59 -16.86
N ASP A 283 5.27 4.74 -15.97
CA ASP A 283 4.86 3.38 -16.26
C ASP A 283 3.46 3.10 -15.70
N LEU A 284 2.86 1.96 -16.08
CA LEU A 284 1.51 1.60 -15.67
C LEU A 284 1.36 1.49 -14.15
N VAL A 285 2.39 1.00 -13.46
CA VAL A 285 2.39 0.86 -11.99
C VAL A 285 2.44 2.24 -11.33
N ALA A 286 3.35 3.11 -11.80
CA ALA A 286 3.49 4.47 -11.30
C ALA A 286 2.23 5.31 -11.51
N LEU A 287 1.61 5.20 -12.70
CA LEU A 287 0.33 5.85 -13.02
C LEU A 287 -0.81 5.30 -12.17
N GLY A 288 -0.90 3.97 -12.01
CA GLY A 288 -1.90 3.32 -11.18
C GLY A 288 -1.79 3.70 -9.69
N LEU A 289 -0.58 3.85 -9.15
CA LEU A 289 -0.37 4.29 -7.76
C LEU A 289 -0.84 5.73 -7.53
N ARG A 290 -0.68 6.60 -8.52
CA ARG A 290 -0.98 8.04 -8.43
C ARG A 290 -2.39 8.42 -8.90
N SER A 291 -3.19 7.46 -9.34
CA SER A 291 -4.53 7.69 -9.88
C SER A 291 -5.52 6.57 -9.50
N ARG A 292 -6.68 6.60 -10.14
CA ARG A 292 -7.68 5.54 -10.05
C ARG A 292 -7.53 4.48 -11.14
N ILE A 293 -6.51 4.54 -12.00
CA ILE A 293 -6.23 3.57 -13.06
C ILE A 293 -6.15 2.15 -12.47
N GLY A 294 -6.90 1.22 -13.04
CA GLY A 294 -6.95 -0.18 -12.62
C GLY A 294 -7.65 -0.47 -11.30
N LYS A 295 -8.26 0.53 -10.65
CA LYS A 295 -8.93 0.38 -9.35
C LYS A 295 -10.45 0.18 -9.44
N GLY A 296 -11.03 0.32 -10.62
CA GLY A 296 -12.44 0.09 -10.86
C GLY A 296 -12.78 -1.38 -11.14
N THR A 297 -14.00 -1.60 -11.59
CA THR A 297 -14.62 -2.93 -11.77
C THR A 297 -13.81 -3.91 -12.62
N CYS A 298 -13.10 -3.44 -13.68
CA CYS A 298 -12.32 -4.31 -14.57
C CYS A 298 -10.93 -4.68 -14.03
N GLN A 299 -10.51 -4.08 -12.91
CA GLN A 299 -9.19 -4.33 -12.30
C GLN A 299 -8.00 -4.27 -13.27
N GLY A 300 -8.04 -3.31 -14.19
CA GLY A 300 -6.95 -3.08 -15.14
C GLY A 300 -7.07 -3.84 -16.47
N THR A 301 -7.99 -4.78 -16.62
CA THR A 301 -8.11 -5.64 -17.80
C THR A 301 -8.18 -4.88 -19.13
N PHE A 302 -8.87 -3.74 -19.16
CA PHE A 302 -9.02 -2.96 -20.41
C PHE A 302 -8.12 -1.72 -20.45
N CYS A 303 -7.86 -1.08 -19.32
CA CYS A 303 -7.07 0.14 -19.33
C CYS A 303 -5.56 -0.12 -19.45
N ALA A 304 -5.04 -1.27 -19.01
CA ALA A 304 -3.60 -1.54 -19.10
C ALA A 304 -3.05 -1.46 -20.53
N GLN A 305 -3.70 -2.14 -21.47
CA GLN A 305 -3.29 -2.12 -22.87
C GLN A 305 -3.49 -0.76 -23.55
N ARG A 306 -4.60 -0.05 -23.26
CA ARG A 306 -4.86 1.28 -23.83
C ARG A 306 -3.84 2.32 -23.36
N ILE A 307 -3.52 2.30 -22.07
CA ILE A 307 -2.52 3.22 -21.51
C ILE A 307 -1.13 2.86 -22.02
N ALA A 308 -0.79 1.56 -22.12
CA ALA A 308 0.48 1.16 -22.71
C ALA A 308 0.59 1.66 -24.16
N ALA A 309 -0.45 1.44 -24.98
CA ALA A 309 -0.48 1.96 -26.34
C ALA A 309 -0.31 3.49 -26.39
N TYR A 310 -1.03 4.21 -25.52
CA TYR A 310 -0.90 5.66 -25.43
C TYR A 310 0.50 6.12 -25.01
N LEU A 311 1.16 5.41 -24.09
CA LEU A 311 2.53 5.73 -23.68
C LEU A 311 3.55 5.49 -24.82
N TYR A 312 3.30 4.54 -25.74
CA TYR A 312 4.05 4.44 -26.98
C TYR A 312 3.79 5.62 -27.93
N ASP A 313 2.53 6.06 -28.06
CA ASP A 313 2.17 7.19 -28.95
C ASP A 313 2.81 8.51 -28.51
N ILE A 314 3.12 8.68 -27.24
CA ILE A 314 3.77 9.87 -26.68
C ILE A 314 5.25 9.68 -26.35
N ASP A 315 5.88 8.62 -26.92
CA ASP A 315 7.31 8.31 -26.77
C ASP A 315 7.79 8.03 -25.33
N GLU A 316 6.87 7.68 -24.42
CA GLU A 316 7.21 7.31 -23.03
C GLU A 316 7.63 5.84 -22.88
N MET A 317 7.34 5.01 -23.88
CA MET A 317 7.71 3.59 -23.95
C MET A 317 8.31 3.23 -25.30
N THR A 318 9.26 2.31 -25.28
CA THR A 318 9.93 1.82 -26.51
C THR A 318 10.08 0.30 -26.48
N GLY A 319 10.16 -0.33 -27.66
CA GLY A 319 10.46 -1.76 -27.80
C GLY A 319 9.51 -2.66 -27.00
N LYS A 320 10.05 -3.52 -26.14
CA LYS A 320 9.29 -4.51 -25.34
C LYS A 320 8.77 -3.95 -24.00
N GLU A 321 9.08 -2.73 -23.65
CA GLU A 321 8.75 -2.14 -22.35
C GLU A 321 7.25 -2.19 -22.04
N GLY A 322 6.37 -2.00 -23.02
CA GLY A 322 4.94 -2.05 -22.82
C GLY A 322 4.43 -3.41 -22.34
N LEU A 323 4.98 -4.51 -22.87
CA LEU A 323 4.60 -5.87 -22.42
C LEU A 323 5.08 -6.12 -20.98
N GLU A 324 6.29 -5.70 -20.64
CA GLU A 324 6.84 -5.81 -19.29
C GLU A 324 6.02 -4.98 -18.30
N ASN A 325 5.64 -3.77 -18.69
CA ASN A 325 4.78 -2.88 -17.90
C ASN A 325 3.38 -3.45 -17.69
N ILE A 326 2.76 -3.97 -18.75
CA ILE A 326 1.46 -4.65 -18.67
C ILE A 326 1.58 -5.82 -17.70
N ARG A 327 2.58 -6.69 -17.85
CA ARG A 327 2.81 -7.83 -16.96
C ARG A 327 2.93 -7.41 -15.49
N ALA A 328 3.81 -6.46 -15.19
CA ALA A 328 4.00 -5.97 -13.83
C ALA A 328 2.70 -5.41 -13.24
N PHE A 329 1.96 -4.62 -14.03
CA PHE A 329 0.72 -3.99 -13.59
C PHE A 329 -0.40 -5.00 -13.33
N VAL A 330 -0.66 -5.95 -14.26
CA VAL A 330 -1.75 -6.91 -14.09
C VAL A 330 -1.41 -7.98 -13.05
N SER A 331 -0.14 -8.39 -12.92
CA SER A 331 0.30 -9.30 -11.86
C SER A 331 -0.03 -8.74 -10.47
N GLU A 332 0.21 -7.46 -10.24
CA GLU A 332 -0.17 -6.80 -8.97
C GLU A 332 -1.69 -6.66 -8.85
N ARG A 333 -2.41 -6.32 -9.93
CA ARG A 333 -3.86 -6.11 -9.88
C ARG A 333 -4.64 -7.41 -9.66
N TRP A 334 -4.18 -8.52 -10.22
CA TRP A 334 -4.86 -9.82 -10.14
C TRP A 334 -4.31 -10.71 -9.03
N ARG A 335 -3.31 -10.26 -8.34
CA ARG A 335 -2.77 -10.94 -7.17
C ARG A 335 -3.88 -11.22 -6.14
N GLY A 336 -4.01 -12.49 -5.73
CA GLY A 336 -5.04 -12.91 -4.77
C GLY A 336 -6.42 -13.15 -5.38
N GLU A 337 -6.59 -13.20 -6.71
CA GLU A 337 -7.86 -13.56 -7.35
C GLU A 337 -8.20 -15.06 -7.24
N ARG A 338 -7.22 -15.96 -7.19
CA ARG A 338 -7.45 -17.42 -7.17
C ARG A 338 -8.58 -17.88 -6.25
N PRO A 339 -8.66 -17.45 -4.98
CA PRO A 339 -9.74 -17.85 -4.08
C PRO A 339 -11.12 -17.31 -4.48
N LEU A 340 -11.21 -16.46 -5.51
CA LEU A 340 -12.45 -15.85 -6.00
C LEU A 340 -12.93 -16.47 -7.32
N LEU A 341 -12.19 -17.43 -7.89
CA LEU A 341 -12.47 -17.98 -9.22
C LEU A 341 -13.53 -19.06 -9.14
N TRP A 342 -14.77 -18.66 -9.00
CA TRP A 342 -15.94 -19.50 -9.15
C TRP A 342 -16.98 -18.79 -10.03
N ASP A 343 -17.87 -19.57 -10.67
CA ASP A 343 -18.96 -19.10 -11.51
C ASP A 343 -18.51 -17.99 -12.50
N THR A 344 -19.16 -16.88 -12.54
CA THR A 344 -18.88 -15.73 -13.44
C THR A 344 -17.45 -15.23 -13.33
N SER A 345 -16.84 -15.27 -12.15
CA SER A 345 -15.46 -14.83 -11.94
C SER A 345 -14.44 -15.74 -12.63
N LEU A 346 -14.70 -17.04 -12.71
CA LEU A 346 -13.88 -18.01 -13.44
C LEU A 346 -13.93 -17.73 -14.95
N ILE A 347 -15.13 -17.53 -15.51
CA ILE A 347 -15.32 -17.18 -16.94
C ILE A 347 -14.55 -15.89 -17.29
N GLN A 348 -14.57 -14.91 -16.41
CA GLN A 348 -13.82 -13.66 -16.61
C GLN A 348 -12.29 -13.87 -16.52
N ALA A 349 -11.83 -14.80 -15.70
CA ALA A 349 -10.41 -15.13 -15.63
C ALA A 349 -9.93 -15.82 -16.93
N GLU A 350 -10.72 -16.73 -17.49
CA GLU A 350 -10.44 -17.36 -18.79
C GLU A 350 -10.34 -16.32 -19.92
N LEU A 351 -11.23 -15.32 -19.93
CA LEU A 351 -11.13 -14.21 -20.89
C LEU A 351 -9.85 -13.38 -20.70
N LYS A 352 -9.45 -13.10 -19.47
CA LYS A 352 -8.19 -12.41 -19.17
C LYS A 352 -6.98 -13.21 -19.66
N GLU A 353 -6.97 -14.50 -19.40
CA GLU A 353 -5.91 -15.40 -19.87
C GLU A 353 -5.82 -15.41 -21.40
N ALA A 354 -6.94 -15.53 -22.09
CA ALA A 354 -6.98 -15.49 -23.55
C ALA A 354 -6.43 -14.16 -24.11
N LEU A 355 -6.75 -13.02 -23.49
CA LEU A 355 -6.25 -11.72 -23.91
C LEU A 355 -4.76 -11.53 -23.62
N TYR A 356 -4.33 -11.81 -22.39
CA TYR A 356 -2.98 -11.45 -21.95
C TYR A 356 -1.94 -12.53 -22.27
N CYS A 357 -2.25 -13.80 -22.08
CA CYS A 357 -1.32 -14.87 -22.44
C CYS A 357 -1.46 -15.22 -23.94
N GLY A 358 -2.68 -15.42 -24.43
CA GLY A 358 -2.92 -15.85 -25.82
C GLY A 358 -2.61 -14.75 -26.84
N LEU A 359 -3.12 -13.53 -26.66
CA LEU A 359 -2.96 -12.44 -27.64
C LEU A 359 -1.66 -11.67 -27.47
N PHE A 360 -1.30 -11.30 -26.22
CA PHE A 360 -0.11 -10.50 -25.95
C PHE A 360 1.14 -11.32 -25.60
N GLY A 361 1.02 -12.63 -25.40
CA GLY A 361 2.14 -13.48 -24.98
C GLY A 361 2.71 -13.12 -23.61
N VAL A 362 1.89 -12.56 -22.72
CA VAL A 362 2.30 -12.20 -21.38
C VAL A 362 2.10 -13.41 -20.46
N GLU A 363 3.18 -14.13 -20.19
CA GLU A 363 3.16 -15.19 -19.19
C GLU A 363 3.07 -14.57 -17.80
N LEU A 364 1.97 -14.86 -17.08
CA LEU A 364 1.78 -14.45 -15.70
C LEU A 364 2.28 -15.58 -14.79
N ASN A 365 3.54 -15.52 -14.39
CA ASN A 365 4.08 -16.48 -13.42
C ASN A 365 3.51 -16.15 -12.04
N ASP A 366 3.18 -17.19 -11.29
CA ASP A 366 2.67 -17.14 -9.91
C ASP A 366 3.69 -16.63 -8.90
#